data_dcfcbd0887624e84d3fda5f2d9d486ad
#
_entry.id   dcfcbd0887624e84d3fda5f2d9d486ad
#
_cell.length_a   1.000
_cell.length_b   1.000
_cell.length_c   1.000
_cell.angle_alpha   90.00
_cell.angle_beta   90.00
_cell.angle_gamma   90.00
#
_symmetry.space_group_name_H-M   'P 1'
#
loop_
_entity.id
_entity.type
_entity.pdbx_description
1 polymer ?
#
loop_
_entity_poly.entity_id
_entity_poly.type
_entity_poly.pdbx_seq_one_letter_code
_entity_poly.pdbx_strand_id
1 'polypeptide(L)'
;VPAALGASNHPQAKQGIVSAGTVRHLSGLMETEVKTDEVRRAAWAGQFYPASPTELSRTIAEFYAAAEKPELDSDVVAVVAPHAGYTYSGRIAAAAYKQLEGREFEAVVVVSPSHTKYFRGISVYNGGSYETPLGALPTHSALAKRLTRVAPSTIYLSNMGHTGGGQSEHAVEVQLPFLQIVLGSFKLVAVVMGEQQDWHVLGDALASLANERPVLLVASSDLSHYHPAPKALRLDSAVRDGIKTFDPAALSHTFEAGKGEACGAGPILACLHAARKLGATRSLITGFGNSGETTGDDSGVVGYLSAVCIRDKAAPTAKHYVLNADSVKQEGLSAVDRQELLRIARQSVASAVYGGSPPELDRVDKALRQRRGVFVTLKVAGQLRGCLGSVEATTPLVESVVRMAVAAATRDPRFDPLTAADLPDLSIELSVLSPLARCDEADSIEVGRHGLLVRKGERSGVLLPQVASENGWDRLMFLRHTCLKAGLAAEAWRDTASTLYTFEAEVF
;
A
#
# COMPACT_ATOMS: atom_id res chain seq x y z
N VAL A 1 0.68 34.56 -19.32
CA VAL A 1 -0.16 35.76 -19.32
C VAL A 1 -1.12 35.62 -18.13
N PRO A 2 -1.17 36.54 -17.17
CA PRO A 2 -2.02 36.46 -16.01
C PRO A 2 -3.40 37.10 -16.28
N ALA A 3 -4.44 36.54 -15.68
CA ALA A 3 -5.71 37.24 -15.51
C ALA A 3 -6.24 37.03 -14.09
N ALA A 4 -6.09 38.04 -13.35
CA ALA A 4 -6.98 38.84 -12.51
C ALA A 4 -7.92 38.12 -11.52
N LEU A 5 -7.65 38.42 -10.24
CA LEU A 5 -8.46 38.28 -9.04
C LEU A 5 -9.80 39.06 -9.16
N GLY A 6 -10.89 38.43 -8.78
CA GLY A 6 -12.16 39.09 -8.47
C GLY A 6 -12.69 38.56 -7.14
N ALA A 7 -12.59 39.38 -6.11
CA ALA A 7 -13.26 39.17 -4.85
C ALA A 7 -14.77 39.38 -4.98
N SER A 8 -15.61 38.48 -4.45
CA SER A 8 -17.02 38.76 -4.26
C SER A 8 -17.55 38.23 -2.93
N ASN A 9 -18.08 39.20 -2.20
CA ASN A 9 -18.82 39.21 -0.96
C ASN A 9 -19.81 38.05 -0.74
N HIS A 10 -19.82 37.55 0.52
CA HIS A 10 -20.91 36.76 1.08
C HIS A 10 -22.14 37.63 1.40
N PRO A 11 -23.35 37.17 1.12
CA PRO A 11 -24.54 37.59 1.85
C PRO A 11 -25.05 36.54 2.82
N GLN A 12 -25.41 37.02 4.01
CA GLN A 12 -26.08 36.26 5.09
C GLN A 12 -27.41 35.65 4.61
N ALA A 13 -27.64 34.39 4.89
CA ALA A 13 -28.89 33.69 4.63
C ALA A 13 -29.85 33.82 5.83
N LYS A 14 -31.02 34.29 5.58
CA LYS A 14 -32.19 34.30 6.48
C LYS A 14 -32.77 32.90 6.59
N GLN A 15 -33.09 32.49 7.82
CA GLN A 15 -33.85 31.28 8.13
C GLN A 15 -35.27 31.36 7.55
N GLY A 16 -35.60 30.42 6.69
CA GLY A 16 -36.96 30.15 6.24
C GLY A 16 -37.30 28.69 6.54
N ILE A 17 -38.33 28.51 7.35
CA ILE A 17 -38.96 27.21 7.66
C ILE A 17 -39.68 26.76 6.39
N VAL A 18 -39.33 25.57 5.87
CA VAL A 18 -40.07 24.91 4.77
C VAL A 18 -40.40 23.48 5.19
N SER A 19 -41.67 23.17 5.03
CA SER A 19 -42.40 21.96 5.35
C SER A 19 -41.80 20.68 4.78
N ALA A 20 -42.11 19.57 5.51
CA ALA A 20 -41.79 18.20 5.10
C ALA A 20 -42.32 17.85 3.71
N GLY A 21 -41.48 17.90 2.71
CA GLY A 21 -41.70 17.39 1.36
C GLY A 21 -40.97 16.06 1.20
N THR A 22 -41.71 15.08 0.74
CA THR A 22 -41.33 13.69 0.42
C THR A 22 -39.95 13.60 -0.19
N VAL A 23 -39.00 12.99 0.52
CA VAL A 23 -37.67 12.63 -0.03
C VAL A 23 -37.89 11.53 -1.06
N ARG A 24 -37.94 11.93 -2.34
CA ARG A 24 -37.75 10.95 -3.43
C ARG A 24 -36.32 10.44 -3.34
N HIS A 25 -36.17 9.17 -2.99
CA HIS A 25 -34.95 8.40 -3.20
C HIS A 25 -34.61 8.44 -4.70
N LEU A 26 -33.64 9.27 -5.06
CA LEU A 26 -32.92 9.12 -6.33
C LEU A 26 -31.97 7.91 -6.15
N SER A 27 -32.51 6.70 -6.31
CA SER A 27 -31.77 5.53 -6.68
C SER A 27 -31.29 5.77 -8.12
N GLY A 28 -30.15 6.46 -8.28
CA GLY A 28 -29.41 6.44 -9.53
C GLY A 28 -29.09 4.98 -9.85
N LEU A 29 -29.67 4.48 -10.94
CA LEU A 29 -29.40 3.16 -11.48
C LEU A 29 -27.88 3.00 -11.60
N MET A 30 -27.27 2.16 -10.75
CA MET A 30 -25.88 1.75 -10.95
C MET A 30 -25.82 1.09 -12.33
N GLU A 31 -24.97 1.63 -13.21
CA GLU A 31 -24.75 1.03 -14.51
C GLU A 31 -24.12 -0.36 -14.29
N THR A 32 -24.78 -1.40 -14.73
CA THR A 32 -24.35 -2.80 -14.54
C THR A 32 -23.65 -3.36 -15.76
N GLU A 33 -23.62 -2.61 -16.88
CA GLU A 33 -23.09 -3.06 -18.16
C GLU A 33 -22.01 -2.12 -18.70
N VAL A 34 -21.00 -2.72 -19.34
CA VAL A 34 -19.98 -1.99 -20.10
C VAL A 34 -20.54 -1.63 -21.48
N LYS A 35 -20.41 -0.36 -21.85
CA LYS A 35 -20.82 0.18 -23.14
C LYS A 35 -19.69 -0.01 -24.14
N THR A 36 -19.65 -1.14 -24.81
CA THR A 36 -18.53 -1.56 -25.67
C THR A 36 -18.23 -0.60 -26.84
N ASP A 37 -19.22 0.17 -27.28
CA ASP A 37 -19.10 1.11 -28.40
C ASP A 37 -18.68 2.50 -27.94
N GLU A 38 -18.62 2.78 -26.64
CA GLU A 38 -18.21 4.07 -26.11
C GLU A 38 -16.67 4.15 -26.03
N VAL A 39 -16.13 5.16 -26.73
CA VAL A 39 -14.69 5.43 -26.81
C VAL A 39 -14.36 6.72 -26.10
N ARG A 40 -13.46 6.66 -25.11
CA ARG A 40 -12.90 7.85 -24.53
C ARG A 40 -11.74 8.37 -25.40
N ARG A 41 -11.97 9.45 -26.09
CA ARG A 41 -10.99 10.10 -26.96
C ARG A 41 -9.81 10.67 -26.19
N ALA A 42 -8.64 10.77 -26.85
CA ALA A 42 -7.48 11.49 -26.33
C ALA A 42 -7.83 12.97 -26.11
N ALA A 43 -7.93 13.39 -24.86
CA ALA A 43 -8.36 14.74 -24.51
C ALA A 43 -7.17 15.68 -24.26
N TRP A 44 -6.00 15.12 -23.95
CA TRP A 44 -4.82 15.87 -23.51
C TRP A 44 -3.63 15.79 -24.48
N ALA A 45 -3.83 15.13 -25.62
CA ALA A 45 -2.88 15.13 -26.72
C ALA A 45 -2.63 16.56 -27.25
N GLY A 46 -1.37 16.91 -27.41
CA GLY A 46 -0.93 18.28 -27.78
C GLY A 46 -0.81 19.24 -26.61
N GLN A 47 -1.20 18.84 -25.39
CA GLN A 47 -1.09 19.65 -24.17
C GLN A 47 -0.16 19.01 -23.14
N PHE A 48 -0.42 17.75 -22.74
CA PHE A 48 0.38 17.01 -21.78
C PHE A 48 1.47 16.17 -22.44
N TYR A 49 1.24 15.76 -23.68
CA TYR A 49 2.15 14.99 -24.50
C TYR A 49 1.90 15.26 -25.99
N PRO A 50 2.86 14.96 -26.90
CA PRO A 50 2.71 15.24 -28.33
C PRO A 50 1.47 14.60 -28.96
N ALA A 51 0.72 15.36 -29.78
CA ALA A 51 -0.43 14.83 -30.51
C ALA A 51 -0.06 13.99 -31.72
N SER A 52 1.15 14.19 -32.27
CA SER A 52 1.67 13.38 -33.37
C SER A 52 2.14 12.01 -32.87
N PRO A 53 1.65 10.87 -33.41
CA PRO A 53 2.09 9.55 -33.04
C PRO A 53 3.61 9.35 -33.16
N THR A 54 4.20 9.88 -34.24
CA THR A 54 5.64 9.76 -34.50
C THR A 54 6.47 10.56 -33.49
N GLU A 55 6.06 11.78 -33.20
CA GLU A 55 6.71 12.62 -32.20
C GLU A 55 6.58 12.04 -30.80
N LEU A 56 5.39 11.57 -30.44
CA LEU A 56 5.11 10.93 -29.15
C LEU A 56 5.97 9.69 -28.95
N SER A 57 6.05 8.81 -29.97
CA SER A 57 6.90 7.62 -29.92
C SER A 57 8.37 7.97 -29.77
N ARG A 58 8.87 8.98 -30.51
CA ARG A 58 10.25 9.47 -30.41
C ARG A 58 10.54 10.01 -29.01
N THR A 59 9.69 10.87 -28.49
CA THR A 59 9.83 11.47 -27.15
C THR A 59 9.90 10.41 -26.07
N ILE A 60 9.02 9.40 -26.09
CA ILE A 60 9.05 8.30 -25.13
C ILE A 60 10.31 7.45 -25.30
N ALA A 61 10.74 7.17 -26.53
CA ALA A 61 11.98 6.42 -26.79
C ALA A 61 13.22 7.14 -26.25
N GLU A 62 13.29 8.47 -26.37
CA GLU A 62 14.36 9.30 -25.79
C GLU A 62 14.36 9.20 -24.25
N PHE A 63 13.20 9.25 -23.60
CA PHE A 63 13.09 9.06 -22.16
C PHE A 63 13.52 7.65 -21.73
N TYR A 64 13.12 6.61 -22.45
CA TYR A 64 13.54 5.24 -22.16
C TYR A 64 15.05 5.02 -22.38
N ALA A 65 15.65 5.65 -23.40
CA ALA A 65 17.07 5.57 -23.62
C ALA A 65 17.89 6.20 -22.48
N ALA A 66 17.35 7.27 -21.88
CA ALA A 66 17.98 7.95 -20.74
C ALA A 66 17.71 7.26 -19.38
N ALA A 67 16.71 6.37 -19.30
CA ALA A 67 16.34 5.71 -18.06
C ALA A 67 17.25 4.50 -17.76
N GLU A 68 17.69 4.39 -16.51
CA GLU A 68 18.41 3.20 -16.04
C GLU A 68 17.48 2.00 -15.92
N LYS A 69 18.00 0.82 -16.24
CA LYS A 69 17.31 -0.46 -16.05
C LYS A 69 18.24 -1.39 -15.28
N PRO A 70 18.22 -1.33 -13.94
CA PRO A 70 18.92 -2.33 -13.14
C PRO A 70 18.38 -3.73 -13.46
N GLU A 71 19.23 -4.74 -13.46
CA GLU A 71 18.80 -6.13 -13.60
C GLU A 71 17.95 -6.51 -12.38
N LEU A 72 16.64 -6.65 -12.57
CA LEU A 72 15.71 -7.11 -11.55
C LEU A 72 15.34 -8.57 -11.82
N ASP A 73 15.95 -9.49 -11.07
CA ASP A 73 15.48 -10.88 -11.04
C ASP A 73 14.24 -10.99 -10.14
N SER A 74 13.21 -10.23 -10.51
CA SER A 74 12.00 -10.04 -9.70
C SER A 74 10.81 -9.74 -10.60
N ASP A 75 9.60 -10.10 -10.16
CA ASP A 75 8.37 -9.71 -10.84
C ASP A 75 7.95 -8.31 -10.41
N VAL A 76 7.60 -7.45 -11.37
CA VAL A 76 6.98 -6.15 -11.08
C VAL A 76 5.48 -6.38 -10.90
N VAL A 77 4.95 -5.99 -9.74
CA VAL A 77 3.54 -6.15 -9.35
C VAL A 77 2.78 -4.84 -9.50
N ALA A 78 3.41 -3.73 -9.13
CA ALA A 78 2.81 -2.41 -9.24
C ALA A 78 3.85 -1.35 -9.61
N VAL A 79 3.36 -0.26 -10.19
CA VAL A 79 4.11 0.94 -10.55
C VAL A 79 3.46 2.15 -9.89
N VAL A 80 4.26 3.09 -9.41
CA VAL A 80 3.84 4.46 -9.10
C VAL A 80 4.50 5.37 -10.14
N ALA A 81 3.72 6.24 -10.79
CA ALA A 81 4.23 7.13 -11.83
C ALA A 81 3.52 8.50 -11.78
N PRO A 82 4.24 9.60 -12.05
CA PRO A 82 3.67 10.94 -12.12
C PRO A 82 2.84 11.13 -13.39
N HIS A 83 1.95 12.14 -13.37
CA HIS A 83 1.03 12.43 -14.48
C HIS A 83 1.02 13.89 -14.95
N ALA A 84 2.00 14.68 -14.60
CA ALA A 84 2.21 15.99 -15.21
C ALA A 84 2.55 15.87 -16.71
N GLY A 85 2.59 16.98 -17.41
CA GLY A 85 3.02 17.01 -18.82
C GLY A 85 4.40 16.40 -19.02
N TYR A 86 4.61 15.70 -20.11
CA TYR A 86 5.83 14.91 -20.40
C TYR A 86 7.11 15.74 -20.34
N THR A 87 7.04 17.02 -20.68
CA THR A 87 8.18 17.95 -20.54
C THR A 87 8.72 17.98 -19.11
N TYR A 88 7.86 17.86 -18.11
CA TYR A 88 8.21 18.01 -16.70
C TYR A 88 8.46 16.64 -16.02
N SER A 89 7.55 15.70 -16.19
CA SER A 89 7.56 14.45 -15.45
C SER A 89 7.90 13.21 -16.29
N GLY A 90 7.97 13.34 -17.62
CA GLY A 90 8.14 12.21 -18.53
C GLY A 90 9.38 11.36 -18.29
N ARG A 91 10.53 11.97 -17.98
CA ARG A 91 11.77 11.25 -17.62
C ARG A 91 11.61 10.41 -16.37
N ILE A 92 10.93 10.97 -15.36
CA ILE A 92 10.69 10.29 -14.08
C ILE A 92 9.69 9.14 -14.28
N ALA A 93 8.60 9.36 -15.04
CA ALA A 93 7.65 8.29 -15.38
C ALA A 93 8.33 7.15 -16.15
N ALA A 94 9.14 7.48 -17.15
CA ALA A 94 9.87 6.52 -17.99
C ALA A 94 10.78 5.60 -17.17
N ALA A 95 11.39 6.09 -16.10
CA ALA A 95 12.28 5.31 -15.25
C ALA A 95 11.56 4.13 -14.57
N ALA A 96 10.26 4.26 -14.23
CA ALA A 96 9.46 3.15 -13.72
C ALA A 96 9.00 2.22 -14.86
N TYR A 97 8.49 2.80 -15.95
CA TYR A 97 7.99 1.99 -17.07
C TYR A 97 9.08 1.19 -17.78
N LYS A 98 10.31 1.69 -17.81
CA LYS A 98 11.49 0.94 -18.31
C LYS A 98 11.68 -0.40 -17.60
N GLN A 99 11.26 -0.53 -16.35
CA GLN A 99 11.34 -1.78 -15.58
C GLN A 99 10.35 -2.85 -16.07
N LEU A 100 9.40 -2.48 -16.93
CA LEU A 100 8.40 -3.39 -17.51
C LEU A 100 8.86 -4.02 -18.84
N GLU A 101 9.96 -3.57 -19.39
CA GLU A 101 10.47 -4.05 -20.70
C GLU A 101 10.75 -5.55 -20.69
N GLY A 102 10.15 -6.27 -21.65
CA GLY A 102 10.22 -7.73 -21.74
C GLY A 102 9.27 -8.48 -20.81
N ARG A 103 8.31 -7.78 -20.17
CA ARG A 103 7.27 -8.40 -19.34
C ARG A 103 5.93 -8.39 -20.07
N GLU A 104 5.09 -9.37 -19.76
CA GLU A 104 3.76 -9.53 -20.35
C GLU A 104 2.69 -9.47 -19.27
N PHE A 105 1.60 -8.75 -19.57
CA PHE A 105 0.43 -8.63 -18.70
C PHE A 105 -0.84 -8.80 -19.52
N GLU A 106 -1.81 -9.57 -19.00
CA GLU A 106 -3.15 -9.71 -19.58
C GLU A 106 -3.90 -8.37 -19.52
N ALA A 107 -3.73 -7.67 -18.41
CA ALA A 107 -4.38 -6.38 -18.18
C ALA A 107 -3.49 -5.44 -17.37
N VAL A 108 -3.73 -4.15 -17.54
CA VAL A 108 -3.17 -3.09 -16.71
C VAL A 108 -4.32 -2.34 -16.03
N VAL A 109 -4.28 -2.26 -14.71
CA VAL A 109 -5.20 -1.42 -13.92
C VAL A 109 -4.51 -0.10 -13.62
N VAL A 110 -5.02 1.00 -14.17
CA VAL A 110 -4.52 2.34 -13.86
C VAL A 110 -5.47 3.01 -12.89
N VAL A 111 -4.96 3.34 -11.71
CA VAL A 111 -5.70 4.02 -10.63
C VAL A 111 -5.23 5.45 -10.53
N SER A 112 -6.16 6.41 -10.60
CA SER A 112 -5.88 7.84 -10.54
C SER A 112 -6.79 8.57 -9.55
N PRO A 113 -6.40 9.76 -9.07
CA PRO A 113 -7.32 10.68 -8.43
C PRO A 113 -8.28 11.29 -9.47
N SER A 114 -9.30 11.99 -9.02
CA SER A 114 -10.14 12.84 -9.84
C SER A 114 -9.77 14.31 -9.64
N HIS A 115 -9.28 14.99 -10.70
CA HIS A 115 -8.96 16.42 -10.68
C HIS A 115 -10.11 17.29 -11.19
N THR A 116 -11.00 16.69 -11.98
CA THR A 116 -12.03 17.46 -12.71
C THR A 116 -13.39 17.42 -12.04
N LYS A 117 -13.67 16.41 -11.21
CA LYS A 117 -14.98 16.23 -10.59
C LYS A 117 -14.89 15.49 -9.27
N TYR A 118 -15.45 16.11 -8.21
CA TYR A 118 -15.67 15.40 -6.96
C TYR A 118 -16.89 14.47 -7.08
N PHE A 119 -16.77 13.24 -6.62
CA PHE A 119 -17.85 12.27 -6.47
C PHE A 119 -17.52 11.27 -5.36
N ARG A 120 -18.56 10.64 -4.79
CA ARG A 120 -18.37 9.62 -3.76
C ARG A 120 -17.94 8.29 -4.38
N GLY A 121 -17.01 7.63 -3.70
CA GLY A 121 -16.54 6.30 -4.06
C GLY A 121 -15.58 6.29 -5.26
N ILE A 122 -15.57 5.17 -5.98
CA ILE A 122 -14.55 4.81 -6.95
C ILE A 122 -15.22 4.40 -8.26
N SER A 123 -14.92 5.13 -9.32
CA SER A 123 -15.44 4.91 -10.66
C SER A 123 -14.52 4.00 -11.45
N VAL A 124 -15.05 2.90 -11.98
CA VAL A 124 -14.40 2.03 -12.96
C VAL A 124 -15.03 2.33 -14.32
N TYR A 125 -14.19 2.68 -15.29
CA TYR A 125 -14.68 3.07 -16.63
C TYR A 125 -15.53 1.98 -17.26
N ASN A 126 -16.70 2.35 -17.75
CA ASN A 126 -17.68 1.42 -18.33
C ASN A 126 -17.75 1.44 -19.87
N GLY A 127 -16.88 2.22 -20.53
CA GLY A 127 -16.78 2.24 -22.00
C GLY A 127 -15.88 1.16 -22.58
N GLY A 128 -15.86 1.06 -23.91
CA GLY A 128 -15.15 0.01 -24.66
C GLY A 128 -13.65 0.25 -24.81
N SER A 129 -13.20 1.50 -24.88
CA SER A 129 -11.78 1.80 -25.09
C SER A 129 -11.38 3.21 -24.62
N TYR A 130 -10.07 3.36 -24.41
CA TYR A 130 -9.38 4.67 -24.31
C TYR A 130 -8.51 4.88 -25.53
N GLU A 131 -8.58 6.06 -26.15
CA GLU A 131 -7.70 6.43 -27.25
C GLU A 131 -6.51 7.24 -26.80
N THR A 132 -5.39 7.02 -27.48
CA THR A 132 -4.20 7.89 -27.49
C THR A 132 -3.79 8.11 -28.93
N PRO A 133 -2.85 9.01 -29.26
CA PRO A 133 -2.29 9.11 -30.60
C PRO A 133 -1.64 7.82 -31.12
N LEU A 134 -1.24 6.89 -30.23
CA LEU A 134 -0.68 5.59 -30.59
C LEU A 134 -1.74 4.50 -30.88
N GLY A 135 -3.02 4.84 -30.78
CA GLY A 135 -4.13 3.94 -31.04
C GLY A 135 -5.04 3.69 -29.83
N ALA A 136 -6.11 2.94 -30.07
CA ALA A 136 -7.10 2.61 -29.05
C ALA A 136 -6.65 1.45 -28.18
N LEU A 137 -6.83 1.58 -26.88
CA LEU A 137 -6.63 0.54 -25.88
C LEU A 137 -8.00 -0.03 -25.47
N PRO A 138 -8.29 -1.29 -25.75
CA PRO A 138 -9.55 -1.90 -25.35
C PRO A 138 -9.61 -2.06 -23.83
N THR A 139 -10.81 -1.84 -23.27
CA THR A 139 -11.04 -2.08 -21.84
C THR A 139 -11.24 -3.58 -21.56
N HIS A 140 -10.86 -3.99 -20.37
CA HIS A 140 -11.10 -5.36 -19.89
C HIS A 140 -12.42 -5.44 -19.12
N SER A 141 -13.54 -5.51 -19.84
CA SER A 141 -14.89 -5.46 -19.28
C SER A 141 -15.16 -6.51 -18.20
N ALA A 142 -14.64 -7.73 -18.35
CA ALA A 142 -14.82 -8.79 -17.36
C ALA A 142 -14.10 -8.47 -16.03
N LEU A 143 -12.88 -7.96 -16.08
CA LEU A 143 -12.15 -7.53 -14.88
C LEU A 143 -12.77 -6.27 -14.26
N ALA A 144 -13.22 -5.31 -15.07
CA ALA A 144 -13.94 -4.13 -14.59
C ALA A 144 -15.19 -4.54 -13.78
N LYS A 145 -16.02 -5.45 -14.33
CA LYS A 145 -17.19 -6.00 -13.61
C LYS A 145 -16.80 -6.79 -12.36
N ARG A 146 -15.70 -7.55 -12.40
CA ARG A 146 -15.22 -8.31 -11.22
C ARG A 146 -14.79 -7.36 -10.11
N LEU A 147 -14.09 -6.29 -10.44
CA LEU A 147 -13.63 -5.29 -9.48
C LEU A 147 -14.80 -4.65 -8.71
N THR A 148 -15.88 -4.29 -9.42
CA THR A 148 -17.05 -3.67 -8.78
C THR A 148 -17.86 -4.62 -7.90
N ARG A 149 -17.74 -5.94 -8.07
CA ARG A 149 -18.45 -6.91 -7.24
C ARG A 149 -17.88 -7.07 -5.83
N VAL A 150 -16.64 -6.67 -5.63
CA VAL A 150 -15.98 -6.81 -4.31
C VAL A 150 -16.58 -5.85 -3.28
N ALA A 151 -16.86 -4.63 -3.68
CA ALA A 151 -17.44 -3.60 -2.82
C ALA A 151 -18.42 -2.70 -3.62
N PRO A 152 -19.60 -3.20 -4.01
CA PRO A 152 -20.48 -2.53 -4.96
C PRO A 152 -21.08 -1.20 -4.48
N SER A 153 -21.07 -0.94 -3.19
CA SER A 153 -21.45 0.36 -2.63
C SER A 153 -20.36 1.44 -2.77
N THR A 154 -19.12 1.04 -2.96
CA THR A 154 -17.95 1.93 -3.03
C THR A 154 -17.32 1.94 -4.42
N ILE A 155 -17.27 0.78 -5.10
CA ILE A 155 -16.65 0.61 -6.43
C ILE A 155 -17.73 0.26 -7.43
N TYR A 156 -17.91 1.08 -8.47
CA TYR A 156 -18.99 0.91 -9.43
C TYR A 156 -18.59 1.27 -10.87
N LEU A 157 -19.27 0.69 -11.85
CA LEU A 157 -19.10 1.04 -13.26
C LEU A 157 -19.69 2.43 -13.53
N SER A 158 -18.88 3.33 -14.08
CA SER A 158 -19.32 4.70 -14.41
C SER A 158 -18.35 5.38 -15.35
N ASN A 159 -18.83 6.44 -16.04
CA ASN A 159 -17.98 7.41 -16.75
C ASN A 159 -17.59 8.60 -15.87
N MET A 160 -18.03 8.62 -14.62
CA MET A 160 -17.77 9.72 -13.71
C MET A 160 -16.28 9.86 -13.42
N GLY A 161 -15.71 11.06 -13.61
CA GLY A 161 -14.29 11.31 -13.54
C GLY A 161 -13.49 10.89 -14.78
N HIS A 162 -14.02 10.03 -15.66
CA HIS A 162 -13.33 9.64 -16.90
C HIS A 162 -13.67 10.57 -18.06
N THR A 163 -14.97 10.89 -18.21
CA THR A 163 -15.50 11.74 -19.28
C THR A 163 -16.55 12.70 -18.73
N GLY A 164 -16.85 13.78 -19.47
CA GLY A 164 -17.99 14.66 -19.23
C GLY A 164 -17.71 15.88 -18.33
N GLY A 165 -18.53 16.96 -18.51
CA GLY A 165 -18.50 18.15 -17.69
C GLY A 165 -17.45 19.21 -18.08
N GLY A 166 -16.96 19.20 -19.31
CA GLY A 166 -16.07 20.24 -19.86
C GLY A 166 -14.60 19.82 -19.98
N GLN A 167 -14.07 19.03 -19.05
CA GLN A 167 -12.71 18.48 -19.16
C GLN A 167 -12.73 17.01 -18.72
N SER A 168 -12.06 16.14 -19.48
CA SER A 168 -11.83 14.75 -19.12
C SER A 168 -10.63 14.64 -18.18
N GLU A 169 -10.60 13.63 -17.30
CA GLU A 169 -9.47 13.38 -16.42
C GLU A 169 -8.20 13.02 -17.22
N HIS A 170 -7.08 13.63 -16.86
CA HIS A 170 -5.79 13.41 -17.54
C HIS A 170 -4.96 12.27 -16.93
N ALA A 171 -5.10 12.06 -15.62
CA ALA A 171 -4.16 11.25 -14.87
C ALA A 171 -4.14 9.76 -15.27
N VAL A 172 -5.23 9.20 -15.81
CA VAL A 172 -5.22 7.88 -16.46
C VAL A 172 -4.57 7.98 -17.84
N GLU A 173 -5.01 8.96 -18.65
CA GLU A 173 -4.63 9.08 -20.06
C GLU A 173 -3.12 9.24 -20.25
N VAL A 174 -2.48 10.07 -19.43
CA VAL A 174 -1.04 10.38 -19.49
C VAL A 174 -0.16 9.13 -19.31
N GLN A 175 -0.63 8.10 -18.60
CA GLN A 175 0.10 6.87 -18.38
C GLN A 175 0.10 5.95 -19.62
N LEU A 176 -0.95 6.03 -20.44
CA LEU A 176 -1.21 5.04 -21.48
C LEU A 176 -0.15 4.98 -22.59
N PRO A 177 0.37 6.09 -23.13
CA PRO A 177 1.38 6.02 -24.18
C PRO A 177 2.68 5.32 -23.75
N PHE A 178 3.14 5.51 -22.50
CA PHE A 178 4.28 4.79 -21.96
C PHE A 178 4.03 3.27 -21.94
N LEU A 179 2.86 2.88 -21.45
CA LEU A 179 2.44 1.48 -21.37
C LEU A 179 2.30 0.84 -22.76
N GLN A 180 1.76 1.58 -23.75
CA GLN A 180 1.63 1.10 -25.13
C GLN A 180 2.99 0.83 -25.77
N ILE A 181 3.99 1.68 -25.53
CA ILE A 181 5.34 1.51 -26.08
C ILE A 181 6.06 0.33 -25.42
N VAL A 182 5.98 0.20 -24.07
CA VAL A 182 6.79 -0.80 -23.35
C VAL A 182 6.17 -2.19 -23.36
N LEU A 183 4.83 -2.30 -23.32
CA LEU A 183 4.10 -3.58 -23.24
C LEU A 183 3.52 -4.04 -24.60
N GLY A 184 3.32 -3.10 -25.53
CA GLY A 184 2.64 -3.36 -26.78
C GLY A 184 1.13 -3.62 -26.58
N SER A 185 0.72 -4.88 -26.43
CA SER A 185 -0.70 -5.27 -26.34
C SER A 185 -1.11 -5.66 -24.92
N PHE A 186 -2.14 -5.00 -24.40
CA PHE A 186 -2.79 -5.33 -23.12
C PHE A 186 -4.22 -4.78 -23.11
N LYS A 187 -5.04 -5.18 -22.13
CA LYS A 187 -6.36 -4.59 -21.90
C LYS A 187 -6.33 -3.67 -20.68
N LEU A 188 -7.05 -2.55 -20.77
CA LEU A 188 -7.08 -1.53 -19.73
C LEU A 188 -8.25 -1.75 -18.74
N VAL A 189 -8.00 -1.57 -17.44
CA VAL A 189 -9.02 -1.27 -16.44
C VAL A 189 -8.69 0.12 -15.88
N ALA A 190 -9.45 1.13 -16.30
CA ALA A 190 -9.25 2.49 -15.81
C ALA A 190 -10.10 2.73 -14.57
N VAL A 191 -9.48 3.26 -13.51
CA VAL A 191 -10.09 3.51 -12.20
C VAL A 191 -9.81 4.94 -11.76
N VAL A 192 -10.85 5.68 -11.40
CA VAL A 192 -10.76 7.04 -10.87
C VAL A 192 -11.35 7.08 -9.47
N MET A 193 -10.60 7.55 -8.51
CA MET A 193 -11.05 7.73 -7.12
C MET A 193 -11.61 9.14 -6.95
N GLY A 194 -12.92 9.27 -6.70
CA GLY A 194 -13.56 10.53 -6.37
C GLY A 194 -13.30 10.94 -4.91
N GLU A 195 -13.32 9.96 -4.04
CA GLU A 195 -12.86 10.05 -2.64
C GLU A 195 -11.71 9.07 -2.43
N GLN A 196 -10.66 9.51 -1.74
CA GLN A 196 -9.42 8.74 -1.62
C GLN A 196 -9.28 8.00 -0.30
N GLN A 197 -10.17 8.23 0.68
CA GLN A 197 -10.14 7.57 1.99
C GLN A 197 -10.40 6.05 1.92
N ASP A 198 -11.14 5.60 0.91
CA ASP A 198 -11.47 4.18 0.70
C ASP A 198 -10.35 3.38 0.00
N TRP A 199 -9.10 3.87 0.09
CA TRP A 199 -7.93 3.26 -0.56
C TRP A 199 -7.72 1.79 -0.17
N HIS A 200 -8.01 1.43 1.08
CA HIS A 200 -7.89 0.06 1.58
C HIS A 200 -8.92 -0.88 0.94
N VAL A 201 -10.17 -0.41 0.74
CA VAL A 201 -11.24 -1.17 0.05
C VAL A 201 -10.82 -1.44 -1.39
N LEU A 202 -10.30 -0.41 -2.08
CA LEU A 202 -9.80 -0.58 -3.44
C LEU A 202 -8.58 -1.52 -3.47
N GLY A 203 -7.64 -1.37 -2.54
CA GLY A 203 -6.45 -2.20 -2.47
C GLY A 203 -6.78 -3.68 -2.28
N ASP A 204 -7.77 -4.01 -1.46
CA ASP A 204 -8.26 -5.38 -1.28
C ASP A 204 -8.91 -5.93 -2.55
N ALA A 205 -9.70 -5.12 -3.21
CA ALA A 205 -10.35 -5.47 -4.47
C ALA A 205 -9.32 -5.71 -5.59
N LEU A 206 -8.29 -4.86 -5.70
CA LEU A 206 -7.18 -4.99 -6.65
C LEU A 206 -6.36 -6.26 -6.38
N ALA A 207 -6.05 -6.56 -5.13
CA ALA A 207 -5.34 -7.78 -4.75
C ALA A 207 -6.15 -9.03 -5.14
N SER A 208 -7.43 -9.05 -4.86
CA SER A 208 -8.32 -10.15 -5.27
C SER A 208 -8.41 -10.30 -6.80
N LEU A 209 -8.36 -9.18 -7.54
CA LEU A 209 -8.40 -9.17 -8.99
C LEU A 209 -7.14 -9.79 -9.62
N ALA A 210 -5.97 -9.42 -9.10
CA ALA A 210 -4.65 -9.73 -9.68
C ALA A 210 -4.03 -11.03 -9.15
N ASN A 211 -4.62 -11.67 -8.14
CA ASN A 211 -4.04 -12.85 -7.47
C ASN A 211 -3.84 -14.07 -8.40
N GLU A 212 -4.70 -14.25 -9.40
CA GLU A 212 -4.71 -15.42 -10.27
C GLU A 212 -4.31 -15.11 -11.72
N ARG A 213 -3.94 -13.87 -12.01
CA ARG A 213 -3.72 -13.39 -13.39
C ARG A 213 -2.53 -12.43 -13.46
N PRO A 214 -1.82 -12.38 -14.59
CA PRO A 214 -0.77 -11.39 -14.80
C PRO A 214 -1.37 -10.00 -15.05
N VAL A 215 -1.71 -9.31 -13.97
CA VAL A 215 -2.28 -7.96 -13.96
C VAL A 215 -1.26 -7.00 -13.34
N LEU A 216 -0.94 -5.94 -14.06
CA LEU A 216 -0.12 -4.84 -13.55
C LEU A 216 -1.02 -3.79 -12.88
N LEU A 217 -0.61 -3.30 -11.72
CA LEU A 217 -1.26 -2.17 -11.05
C LEU A 217 -0.43 -0.90 -11.27
N VAL A 218 -1.07 0.20 -11.61
CA VAL A 218 -0.41 1.50 -11.81
C VAL A 218 -1.11 2.55 -10.96
N ALA A 219 -0.38 3.13 -10.01
CA ALA A 219 -0.81 4.30 -9.25
C ALA A 219 -0.32 5.56 -9.95
N SER A 220 -1.24 6.39 -10.39
CA SER A 220 -0.96 7.66 -11.06
C SER A 220 -1.02 8.80 -10.07
N SER A 221 0.11 9.48 -9.80
CA SER A 221 0.20 10.57 -8.82
C SER A 221 1.41 11.44 -9.00
N ASP A 222 1.20 12.76 -9.01
CA ASP A 222 2.25 13.72 -8.68
C ASP A 222 2.36 13.88 -7.15
N LEU A 223 3.42 14.51 -6.65
CA LEU A 223 3.65 14.77 -5.23
C LEU A 223 3.13 16.16 -4.83
N SER A 224 3.89 16.93 -4.04
CA SER A 224 3.48 18.25 -3.58
C SER A 224 3.38 19.28 -4.71
N HIS A 225 2.51 20.28 -4.55
CA HIS A 225 2.23 21.27 -5.59
C HIS A 225 2.47 22.71 -5.10
N TYR A 226 3.14 23.51 -5.96
CA TYR A 226 3.27 24.95 -5.83
C TYR A 226 3.94 25.44 -4.54
N HIS A 227 4.75 24.61 -3.92
CA HIS A 227 5.61 25.01 -2.81
C HIS A 227 6.99 25.45 -3.31
N PRO A 228 7.67 26.38 -2.59
CA PRO A 228 9.09 26.60 -2.83
C PRO A 228 9.89 25.28 -2.72
N ALA A 229 10.88 25.08 -3.59
CA ALA A 229 11.62 23.82 -3.72
C ALA A 229 12.13 23.21 -2.40
N PRO A 230 12.65 23.99 -1.39
CA PRO A 230 13.04 23.40 -0.11
C PRO A 230 11.87 22.84 0.72
N LYS A 231 10.66 23.42 0.60
CA LYS A 231 9.46 22.91 1.27
C LYS A 231 8.94 21.67 0.53
N ALA A 232 8.84 21.74 -0.81
CA ALA A 232 8.47 20.61 -1.65
C ALA A 232 9.37 19.40 -1.37
N LEU A 233 10.68 19.58 -1.36
CA LEU A 233 11.65 18.51 -1.10
C LEU A 233 11.41 17.81 0.26
N ARG A 234 11.04 18.55 1.32
CA ARG A 234 10.72 17.94 2.63
C ARG A 234 9.46 17.09 2.55
N LEU A 235 8.37 17.60 1.96
CA LEU A 235 7.10 16.88 1.83
C LEU A 235 7.25 15.66 0.94
N ASP A 236 7.91 15.82 -0.19
CA ASP A 236 8.13 14.78 -1.19
C ASP A 236 9.08 13.69 -0.70
N SER A 237 10.12 14.06 0.06
CA SER A 237 11.01 13.09 0.70
C SER A 237 10.28 12.22 1.72
N ALA A 238 9.33 12.77 2.49
CA ALA A 238 8.54 11.98 3.42
C ALA A 238 7.66 10.95 2.68
N VAL A 239 7.08 11.31 1.53
CA VAL A 239 6.32 10.37 0.68
C VAL A 239 7.25 9.33 0.06
N ARG A 240 8.39 9.74 -0.51
CA ARG A 240 9.41 8.85 -1.06
C ARG A 240 9.86 7.80 -0.03
N ASP A 241 10.19 8.24 1.17
CA ASP A 241 10.66 7.35 2.23
C ASP A 241 9.54 6.43 2.73
N GLY A 242 8.29 6.92 2.78
CA GLY A 242 7.09 6.11 3.06
C GLY A 242 6.84 5.04 2.00
N ILE A 243 6.99 5.37 0.71
CA ILE A 243 6.92 4.38 -0.38
C ILE A 243 8.08 3.39 -0.24
N LYS A 244 9.30 3.84 0.01
CA LYS A 244 10.49 2.99 0.17
C LYS A 244 10.36 2.02 1.35
N THR A 245 9.78 2.43 2.47
CA THR A 245 9.50 1.54 3.62
C THR A 245 8.42 0.51 3.31
N PHE A 246 7.67 0.72 2.22
CA PHE A 246 6.63 -0.17 1.72
C PHE A 246 5.57 -0.49 2.77
N ASP A 247 5.18 0.52 3.57
CA ASP A 247 4.13 0.42 4.59
C ASP A 247 3.00 1.44 4.29
N PRO A 248 1.93 1.01 3.60
CA PRO A 248 0.84 1.91 3.23
C PRO A 248 0.10 2.51 4.43
N ALA A 249 0.01 1.81 5.56
CA ALA A 249 -0.63 2.36 6.75
C ALA A 249 0.20 3.49 7.37
N ALA A 250 1.52 3.31 7.49
CA ALA A 250 2.42 4.37 7.94
C ALA A 250 2.45 5.57 6.98
N LEU A 251 2.40 5.31 5.67
CA LEU A 251 2.32 6.36 4.67
C LEU A 251 0.99 7.11 4.72
N SER A 252 -0.14 6.45 4.98
CA SER A 252 -1.44 7.11 5.21
C SER A 252 -1.36 8.11 6.35
N HIS A 253 -0.77 7.73 7.48
CA HIS A 253 -0.55 8.66 8.60
C HIS A 253 0.37 9.84 8.24
N THR A 254 1.32 9.65 7.33
CA THR A 254 2.15 10.75 6.82
C THR A 254 1.32 11.79 6.07
N PHE A 255 0.40 11.34 5.22
CA PHE A 255 -0.55 12.22 4.52
C PHE A 255 -1.54 12.89 5.48
N GLU A 256 -2.16 12.12 6.38
CA GLU A 256 -3.13 12.63 7.38
C GLU A 256 -2.50 13.69 8.31
N ALA A 257 -1.22 13.54 8.64
CA ALA A 257 -0.47 14.49 9.46
C ALA A 257 0.03 15.72 8.67
N GLY A 258 -0.23 15.81 7.36
CA GLY A 258 0.28 16.89 6.50
C GLY A 258 1.81 16.93 6.38
N LYS A 259 2.48 15.79 6.65
CA LYS A 259 3.94 15.66 6.54
C LYS A 259 4.40 15.26 5.15
N GLY A 260 3.50 14.83 4.29
CA GLY A 260 3.70 14.50 2.88
C GLY A 260 2.47 14.91 2.08
N GLU A 261 2.66 15.20 0.80
CA GLU A 261 1.58 15.58 -0.12
C GLU A 261 1.68 14.78 -1.42
N ALA A 262 0.54 14.31 -1.93
CA ALA A 262 0.40 13.72 -3.25
C ALA A 262 -1.05 13.87 -3.71
N CYS A 263 -1.27 14.27 -4.97
CA CYS A 263 -2.62 14.37 -5.52
C CYS A 263 -3.31 13.01 -5.62
N GLY A 264 -2.55 11.95 -5.84
CA GLY A 264 -2.98 10.56 -5.85
C GLY A 264 -2.55 9.77 -4.61
N ALA A 265 -2.68 10.34 -3.39
CA ALA A 265 -2.37 9.63 -2.15
C ALA A 265 -3.15 8.30 -2.04
N GLY A 266 -4.47 8.32 -2.32
CA GLY A 266 -5.30 7.11 -2.34
C GLY A 266 -4.87 6.08 -3.38
N PRO A 267 -4.66 6.42 -4.65
CA PRO A 267 -4.05 5.55 -5.66
C PRO A 267 -2.74 4.91 -5.23
N ILE A 268 -1.80 5.70 -4.68
CA ILE A 268 -0.52 5.16 -4.16
C ILE A 268 -0.80 4.13 -3.06
N LEU A 269 -1.58 4.49 -2.05
CA LEU A 269 -1.88 3.63 -0.91
C LEU A 269 -2.59 2.34 -1.34
N ALA A 270 -3.59 2.43 -2.24
CA ALA A 270 -4.32 1.27 -2.74
C ALA A 270 -3.41 0.30 -3.51
N CYS A 271 -2.55 0.81 -4.41
CA CYS A 271 -1.63 -0.03 -5.18
C CYS A 271 -0.52 -0.65 -4.32
N LEU A 272 0.05 0.10 -3.35
CA LEU A 272 1.01 -0.45 -2.39
C LEU A 272 0.38 -1.53 -1.51
N HIS A 273 -0.84 -1.32 -1.02
CA HIS A 273 -1.58 -2.29 -0.22
C HIS A 273 -1.86 -3.58 -1.02
N ALA A 274 -2.36 -3.43 -2.24
CA ALA A 274 -2.59 -4.57 -3.14
C ALA A 274 -1.28 -5.30 -3.47
N ALA A 275 -0.21 -4.59 -3.80
CA ALA A 275 1.08 -5.17 -4.12
C ALA A 275 1.63 -6.02 -2.96
N ARG A 276 1.51 -5.55 -1.71
CA ARG A 276 1.87 -6.34 -0.52
C ARG A 276 1.06 -7.63 -0.42
N LYS A 277 -0.25 -7.56 -0.61
CA LYS A 277 -1.12 -8.75 -0.60
C LYS A 277 -0.81 -9.73 -1.73
N LEU A 278 -0.32 -9.24 -2.87
CA LEU A 278 0.15 -10.04 -4.00
C LEU A 278 1.57 -10.59 -3.81
N GLY A 279 2.17 -10.39 -2.65
CA GLY A 279 3.48 -10.94 -2.30
C GLY A 279 4.66 -10.09 -2.76
N ALA A 280 4.44 -8.82 -3.14
CA ALA A 280 5.57 -7.91 -3.32
C ALA A 280 6.28 -7.70 -1.98
N THR A 281 7.60 -7.74 -2.00
CA THR A 281 8.46 -7.74 -0.80
C THR A 281 9.02 -6.38 -0.49
N ARG A 282 9.16 -5.53 -1.51
CA ARG A 282 9.74 -4.17 -1.39
C ARG A 282 9.28 -3.28 -2.53
N SER A 283 9.48 -1.99 -2.36
CA SER A 283 9.40 -1.02 -3.45
C SER A 283 10.79 -0.44 -3.74
N LEU A 284 11.02 -0.12 -5.00
CA LEU A 284 12.24 0.49 -5.50
C LEU A 284 11.88 1.85 -6.11
N ILE A 285 12.46 2.93 -5.60
CA ILE A 285 12.34 4.25 -6.20
C ILE A 285 13.18 4.26 -7.48
N THR A 286 12.57 4.58 -8.59
CA THR A 286 13.23 4.60 -9.92
C THR A 286 13.50 6.01 -10.42
N GLY A 287 12.77 7.01 -9.93
CA GLY A 287 12.96 8.41 -10.24
C GLY A 287 12.39 9.30 -9.15
N PHE A 288 13.03 10.47 -8.95
CA PHE A 288 12.60 11.48 -7.99
C PHE A 288 13.13 12.84 -8.41
N GLY A 289 12.30 13.89 -8.36
CA GLY A 289 12.67 15.24 -8.74
C GLY A 289 11.48 16.18 -8.72
N ASN A 290 11.60 17.35 -9.31
CA ASN A 290 10.52 18.33 -9.39
C ASN A 290 10.58 19.16 -10.68
N SER A 291 9.54 19.98 -10.92
CA SER A 291 9.43 20.81 -12.12
C SER A 291 10.49 21.89 -12.25
N GLY A 292 11.12 22.32 -11.15
CA GLY A 292 12.20 23.31 -11.15
C GLY A 292 13.42 22.84 -11.92
N GLU A 293 13.69 21.53 -11.98
CA GLU A 293 14.75 20.94 -12.78
C GLU A 293 14.60 21.21 -14.30
N THR A 294 13.37 21.43 -14.75
CA THR A 294 13.07 21.74 -16.15
C THR A 294 12.88 23.23 -16.38
N THR A 295 12.22 23.93 -15.45
CA THR A 295 11.87 25.34 -15.61
C THR A 295 12.98 26.30 -15.18
N GLY A 296 13.87 25.86 -14.25
CA GLY A 296 14.82 26.73 -13.55
C GLY A 296 14.15 27.64 -12.51
N ASP A 297 12.84 27.46 -12.22
CA ASP A 297 12.10 28.23 -11.22
C ASP A 297 11.78 27.37 -10.00
N ASP A 298 12.40 27.70 -8.89
CA ASP A 298 12.27 27.02 -7.59
C ASP A 298 11.25 27.70 -6.66
N SER A 299 10.58 28.75 -7.11
CA SER A 299 9.64 29.51 -6.28
C SER A 299 8.32 28.77 -6.02
N GLY A 300 7.92 27.88 -6.96
CA GLY A 300 6.67 27.11 -6.87
C GLY A 300 6.74 25.84 -7.72
N VAL A 301 7.29 24.76 -7.19
CA VAL A 301 7.51 23.52 -7.92
C VAL A 301 6.40 22.49 -7.71
N VAL A 302 6.31 21.52 -8.62
CA VAL A 302 5.53 20.29 -8.48
C VAL A 302 6.51 19.13 -8.34
N GLY A 303 6.34 18.32 -7.29
CA GLY A 303 7.18 17.16 -7.03
C GLY A 303 6.76 15.94 -7.83
N TYR A 304 7.71 15.11 -8.22
CA TYR A 304 7.51 13.90 -9.01
C TYR A 304 8.26 12.73 -8.42
N LEU A 305 7.64 11.56 -8.48
CA LEU A 305 8.26 10.31 -8.08
C LEU A 305 7.79 9.17 -8.97
N SER A 306 8.70 8.26 -9.25
CA SER A 306 8.36 6.95 -9.80
C SER A 306 8.96 5.83 -8.97
N ALA A 307 8.22 4.72 -8.87
CA ALA A 307 8.63 3.54 -8.13
C ALA A 307 8.03 2.27 -8.74
N VAL A 308 8.67 1.13 -8.48
CA VAL A 308 8.11 -0.19 -8.77
C VAL A 308 8.03 -1.02 -7.50
N CYS A 309 6.92 -1.74 -7.33
CA CYS A 309 6.75 -2.73 -6.27
C CYS A 309 7.12 -4.10 -6.85
N ILE A 310 8.05 -4.78 -6.24
CA ILE A 310 8.65 -6.01 -6.78
C ILE A 310 8.46 -7.18 -5.83
N ARG A 311 8.24 -8.34 -6.44
CA ARG A 311 8.23 -9.65 -5.81
C ARG A 311 9.47 -10.39 -6.27
N ASP A 312 10.38 -10.67 -5.34
CA ASP A 312 11.62 -11.38 -5.65
C ASP A 312 11.30 -12.81 -6.13
N LYS A 313 11.93 -13.23 -7.24
CA LYS A 313 11.75 -14.57 -7.82
C LYS A 313 12.38 -15.69 -7.02
N ALA A 314 13.18 -15.37 -6.03
CA ALA A 314 13.85 -16.34 -5.17
C ALA A 314 12.93 -16.85 -4.05
N ALA A 315 11.88 -17.55 -4.41
CA ALA A 315 11.29 -18.70 -3.74
C ALA A 315 10.36 -19.37 -4.74
N PRO A 316 10.33 -20.68 -4.90
CA PRO A 316 9.34 -21.34 -5.74
C PRO A 316 7.98 -20.83 -5.31
N THR A 317 7.18 -20.39 -6.30
CA THR A 317 5.79 -19.94 -6.14
C THR A 317 5.16 -20.62 -4.94
N ALA A 318 4.69 -19.84 -3.97
CA ALA A 318 3.73 -20.34 -3.00
C ALA A 318 2.44 -20.69 -3.80
N LYS A 319 2.46 -21.85 -4.49
CA LYS A 319 1.28 -22.66 -4.62
C LYS A 319 0.72 -22.71 -3.21
N HIS A 320 -0.57 -22.42 -3.05
CA HIS A 320 -1.28 -22.74 -1.84
C HIS A 320 -0.60 -23.96 -1.18
N TYR A 321 0.27 -23.71 -0.21
CA TYR A 321 0.59 -24.72 0.74
C TYR A 321 -0.67 -24.84 1.61
N VAL A 322 -1.58 -25.67 1.15
CA VAL A 322 -2.21 -26.58 2.08
C VAL A 322 -1.02 -27.31 2.67
N LEU A 323 -0.56 -26.83 3.82
CA LEU A 323 0.44 -27.53 4.62
C LEU A 323 -0.19 -28.86 5.01
N ASN A 324 0.09 -29.90 4.22
CA ASN A 324 0.12 -31.23 4.78
C ASN A 324 1.11 -31.16 5.94
N ALA A 325 0.58 -31.34 7.12
CA ALA A 325 1.32 -31.37 8.37
C ALA A 325 2.19 -32.64 8.45
N ASP A 326 3.21 -32.72 7.58
CA ASP A 326 4.25 -33.73 7.70
C ASP A 326 5.61 -33.10 7.45
N SER A 327 6.29 -32.90 8.58
CA SER A 327 7.74 -32.87 8.79
C SER A 327 8.59 -31.90 7.96
N VAL A 328 8.68 -30.62 8.41
CA VAL A 328 9.97 -29.96 8.55
C VAL A 328 10.07 -29.52 10.01
N LYS A 329 10.86 -30.23 10.81
CA LYS A 329 11.34 -29.74 12.11
C LYS A 329 12.15 -28.48 11.80
N GLN A 330 11.56 -27.29 12.01
CA GLN A 330 12.33 -26.06 12.08
C GLN A 330 13.25 -26.22 13.31
N GLU A 331 14.55 -26.25 13.08
CA GLU A 331 15.52 -26.12 14.15
C GLU A 331 15.28 -24.79 14.86
N GLY A 332 15.13 -24.81 16.18
CA GLY A 332 15.00 -23.61 17.00
C GLY A 332 16.23 -22.72 16.83
N LEU A 333 16.11 -21.45 17.18
CA LEU A 333 17.24 -20.53 17.14
C LEU A 333 18.34 -21.00 18.08
N SER A 334 19.59 -21.01 17.60
CA SER A 334 20.75 -21.32 18.45
C SER A 334 20.92 -20.25 19.54
N ALA A 335 21.69 -20.54 20.59
CA ALA A 335 22.01 -19.55 21.63
C ALA A 335 22.72 -18.33 21.05
N VAL A 336 23.55 -18.53 20.01
CA VAL A 336 24.25 -17.45 19.30
C VAL A 336 23.26 -16.57 18.53
N ASP A 337 22.30 -17.17 17.83
CA ASP A 337 21.26 -16.44 17.10
C ASP A 337 20.40 -15.59 18.04
N ARG A 338 20.01 -16.11 19.19
CA ARG A 338 19.23 -15.39 20.21
C ARG A 338 20.00 -14.18 20.75
N GLN A 339 21.28 -14.37 21.09
CA GLN A 339 22.12 -13.27 21.56
C GLN A 339 22.30 -12.19 20.50
N GLU A 340 22.47 -12.58 19.25
CA GLU A 340 22.62 -11.64 18.14
C GLU A 340 21.33 -10.83 17.91
N LEU A 341 20.16 -11.47 17.96
CA LEU A 341 18.87 -10.76 17.85
C LEU A 341 18.66 -9.78 19.00
N LEU A 342 19.00 -10.16 20.24
CA LEU A 342 18.93 -9.25 21.40
C LEU A 342 19.89 -8.07 21.27
N ARG A 343 21.11 -8.31 20.77
CA ARG A 343 22.11 -7.25 20.49
C ARG A 343 21.55 -6.26 19.45
N ILE A 344 20.99 -6.78 18.34
CA ILE A 344 20.40 -5.98 17.27
C ILE A 344 19.20 -5.18 17.81
N ALA A 345 18.31 -5.81 18.59
CA ALA A 345 17.19 -5.12 19.22
C ALA A 345 17.65 -3.96 20.10
N ARG A 346 18.66 -4.20 20.95
CA ARG A 346 19.21 -3.18 21.85
C ARG A 346 19.85 -2.02 21.09
N GLN A 347 20.63 -2.31 20.05
CA GLN A 347 21.20 -1.25 19.20
C GLN A 347 20.10 -0.45 18.47
N SER A 348 19.04 -1.13 18.01
CA SER A 348 17.92 -0.45 17.34
C SER A 348 17.18 0.50 18.27
N VAL A 349 16.94 0.09 19.52
CA VAL A 349 16.34 0.97 20.54
C VAL A 349 17.26 2.15 20.85
N ALA A 350 18.56 1.91 21.09
CA ALA A 350 19.52 2.96 21.37
C ALA A 350 19.63 3.97 20.23
N SER A 351 19.71 3.49 18.98
CA SER A 351 19.72 4.36 17.80
C SER A 351 18.46 5.21 17.68
N ALA A 352 17.29 4.63 17.96
CA ALA A 352 16.02 5.36 17.92
C ALA A 352 15.95 6.47 19.00
N VAL A 353 16.47 6.21 20.19
CA VAL A 353 16.49 7.17 21.32
C VAL A 353 17.50 8.30 21.10
N TYR A 354 18.68 7.99 20.57
CA TYR A 354 19.73 8.99 20.33
C TYR A 354 19.68 9.65 18.95
N GLY A 355 18.76 9.24 18.05
CA GLY A 355 18.69 9.75 16.68
C GLY A 355 19.79 9.23 15.76
N GLY A 356 20.35 8.05 16.06
CA GLY A 356 21.41 7.41 15.28
C GLY A 356 20.89 6.54 14.12
N SER A 357 21.82 6.00 13.33
CA SER A 357 21.50 5.03 12.26
C SER A 357 21.17 3.65 12.84
N PRO A 358 20.22 2.91 12.23
CA PRO A 358 19.95 1.53 12.64
C PRO A 358 21.19 0.64 12.44
N PRO A 359 21.27 -0.53 13.13
CA PRO A 359 22.38 -1.45 12.99
C PRO A 359 22.53 -1.98 11.57
N GLU A 360 23.78 -2.19 11.10
CA GLU A 360 24.08 -2.85 9.85
C GLU A 360 23.75 -4.35 9.92
N LEU A 361 23.09 -4.89 8.88
CA LEU A 361 22.60 -6.26 8.82
C LEU A 361 23.34 -7.15 7.79
N ASP A 362 24.46 -6.67 7.24
CA ASP A 362 25.13 -7.32 6.10
C ASP A 362 25.75 -8.68 6.44
N ARG A 363 26.08 -8.91 7.71
CA ARG A 363 26.78 -10.13 8.20
C ARG A 363 25.94 -11.01 9.11
N VAL A 364 24.63 -11.08 8.86
CA VAL A 364 23.71 -11.85 9.70
C VAL A 364 23.57 -13.28 9.18
N ASP A 365 23.54 -14.26 10.09
CA ASP A 365 23.38 -15.68 9.77
C ASP A 365 22.09 -15.95 8.97
N LYS A 366 22.13 -17.00 8.14
CA LYS A 366 21.00 -17.43 7.30
C LYS A 366 19.76 -17.75 8.14
N ALA A 367 19.94 -18.28 9.36
CA ALA A 367 18.84 -18.58 10.28
C ALA A 367 18.04 -17.31 10.65
N LEU A 368 18.71 -16.17 10.82
CA LEU A 368 18.09 -14.89 11.16
C LEU A 368 17.43 -14.18 9.96
N ARG A 369 17.68 -14.65 8.74
CA ARG A 369 17.03 -14.20 7.52
C ARG A 369 15.74 -14.96 7.21
N GLN A 370 15.40 -15.99 7.97
CA GLN A 370 14.11 -16.67 7.85
C GLN A 370 12.97 -15.71 8.19
N ARG A 371 11.84 -15.87 7.51
CA ARG A 371 10.65 -15.05 7.78
C ARG A 371 9.89 -15.66 8.95
N ARG A 372 9.84 -14.94 10.05
CA ARG A 372 9.11 -15.32 11.28
C ARG A 372 8.43 -14.10 11.89
N GLY A 373 7.28 -14.33 12.51
CA GLY A 373 6.64 -13.31 13.35
C GLY A 373 7.50 -13.06 14.60
N VAL A 374 7.47 -11.83 15.11
CA VAL A 374 8.19 -11.48 16.33
C VAL A 374 7.48 -10.39 17.11
N PHE A 375 7.51 -10.47 18.43
CA PHE A 375 7.18 -9.41 19.36
C PHE A 375 8.42 -8.97 20.12
N VAL A 376 8.54 -7.66 20.31
CA VAL A 376 9.61 -7.05 21.12
C VAL A 376 8.97 -6.39 22.33
N THR A 377 9.33 -6.87 23.50
CA THR A 377 8.88 -6.36 24.79
C THR A 377 10.03 -5.60 25.46
N LEU A 378 9.77 -4.36 25.86
CA LEU A 378 10.72 -3.47 26.51
C LEU A 378 10.26 -3.23 27.95
N LYS A 379 11.16 -3.49 28.90
CA LYS A 379 10.93 -3.24 30.33
C LYS A 379 12.05 -2.34 30.86
N VAL A 380 11.74 -1.33 31.66
CA VAL A 380 12.69 -0.44 32.35
C VAL A 380 12.51 -0.66 33.84
N ALA A 381 13.58 -0.98 34.54
CA ALA A 381 13.53 -1.37 35.97
C ALA A 381 12.45 -2.45 36.28
N GLY A 382 12.28 -3.40 35.34
CA GLY A 382 11.29 -4.48 35.42
C GLY A 382 9.85 -4.09 35.05
N GLN A 383 9.55 -2.83 34.82
CA GLN A 383 8.22 -2.34 34.43
C GLN A 383 8.06 -2.29 32.91
N LEU A 384 6.92 -2.76 32.39
CA LEU A 384 6.62 -2.73 30.96
C LEU A 384 6.59 -1.27 30.44
N ARG A 385 7.34 -1.01 29.37
CA ARG A 385 7.44 0.31 28.73
C ARG A 385 7.16 0.30 27.23
N GLY A 386 7.04 -0.85 26.64
CA GLY A 386 6.65 -1.02 25.24
C GLY A 386 6.54 -2.51 24.87
N CYS A 387 5.57 -2.85 24.03
CA CYS A 387 5.45 -4.20 23.49
C CYS A 387 4.70 -4.14 22.16
N LEU A 388 5.44 -4.24 21.07
CA LEU A 388 4.89 -4.28 19.72
C LEU A 388 5.47 -5.45 18.93
N GLY A 389 4.69 -5.96 17.98
CA GLY A 389 5.11 -7.08 17.15
C GLY A 389 4.18 -7.33 15.97
N SER A 390 4.54 -8.30 15.17
CA SER A 390 3.75 -8.81 14.05
C SER A 390 3.71 -10.32 14.08
N VAL A 391 2.53 -10.90 13.92
CA VAL A 391 2.36 -12.33 13.69
C VAL A 391 2.64 -12.72 12.24
N GLU A 392 2.59 -11.75 11.33
CA GLU A 392 2.84 -11.97 9.91
C GLU A 392 4.34 -11.99 9.62
N ALA A 393 4.82 -13.11 9.11
CA ALA A 393 6.21 -13.33 8.73
C ALA A 393 6.51 -12.72 7.33
N THR A 394 6.27 -11.42 7.16
CA THR A 394 6.38 -10.74 5.86
C THR A 394 7.81 -10.33 5.50
N THR A 395 8.67 -10.13 6.50
CA THR A 395 10.08 -9.71 6.34
C THR A 395 11.00 -10.69 7.07
N PRO A 396 12.32 -10.71 6.75
CA PRO A 396 13.30 -11.45 7.52
C PRO A 396 13.21 -11.13 9.02
N LEU A 397 13.43 -12.16 9.87
CA LEU A 397 13.31 -12.04 11.32
C LEU A 397 14.14 -10.87 11.86
N VAL A 398 15.39 -10.77 11.44
CA VAL A 398 16.30 -9.70 11.88
C VAL A 398 15.77 -8.31 11.55
N GLU A 399 15.21 -8.09 10.35
CA GLU A 399 14.60 -6.80 9.96
C GLU A 399 13.33 -6.52 10.76
N SER A 400 12.52 -7.57 11.03
CA SER A 400 11.33 -7.47 11.88
C SER A 400 11.71 -7.07 13.30
N VAL A 401 12.81 -7.62 13.84
CA VAL A 401 13.34 -7.26 15.17
C VAL A 401 13.75 -5.79 15.22
N VAL A 402 14.53 -5.30 14.24
CA VAL A 402 14.89 -3.87 14.15
C VAL A 402 13.66 -2.99 14.17
N ARG A 403 12.71 -3.26 13.28
CA ARG A 403 11.49 -2.47 13.13
C ARG A 403 10.62 -2.47 14.38
N MET A 404 10.42 -3.65 15.01
CA MET A 404 9.57 -3.78 16.19
C MET A 404 10.25 -3.22 17.44
N ALA A 405 11.57 -3.33 17.56
CA ALA A 405 12.33 -2.70 18.64
C ALA A 405 12.21 -1.18 18.62
N VAL A 406 12.40 -0.56 17.45
CA VAL A 406 12.19 0.88 17.27
C VAL A 406 10.73 1.27 17.58
N ALA A 407 9.77 0.52 17.03
CA ALA A 407 8.36 0.81 17.24
C ALA A 407 7.94 0.69 18.71
N ALA A 408 8.38 -0.35 19.42
CA ALA A 408 8.10 -0.55 20.84
C ALA A 408 8.71 0.57 21.71
N ALA A 409 9.87 1.10 21.31
CA ALA A 409 10.54 2.18 22.04
C ALA A 409 9.92 3.57 21.82
N THR A 410 9.31 3.81 20.65
CA THR A 410 8.95 5.18 20.24
C THR A 410 7.48 5.35 19.82
N ARG A 411 6.73 4.28 19.60
CA ARG A 411 5.39 4.33 18.97
C ARG A 411 4.35 3.43 19.62
N ASP A 412 4.63 2.84 20.78
CA ASP A 412 3.59 2.10 21.54
C ASP A 412 2.65 3.12 22.19
N PRO A 413 1.36 3.20 21.78
CA PRO A 413 0.45 4.27 22.22
C PRO A 413 0.08 4.19 23.72
N ARG A 414 0.46 3.12 24.40
CA ARG A 414 0.21 2.91 25.84
C ARG A 414 1.25 3.59 26.73
N PHE A 415 2.38 4.02 26.17
CA PHE A 415 3.53 4.50 26.91
C PHE A 415 4.15 5.72 26.23
N ASP A 416 4.77 6.59 27.02
CA ASP A 416 5.62 7.64 26.47
C ASP A 416 6.87 7.03 25.80
N PRO A 417 7.39 7.62 24.72
CA PRO A 417 8.63 7.17 24.09
C PRO A 417 9.78 7.04 25.10
N LEU A 418 10.60 6.02 24.93
CA LEU A 418 11.81 5.85 25.75
C LEU A 418 12.76 7.03 25.56
N THR A 419 13.44 7.38 26.64
CA THR A 419 14.46 8.44 26.70
C THR A 419 15.86 7.84 26.97
N ALA A 420 16.90 8.66 26.84
CA ALA A 420 18.26 8.24 27.17
C ALA A 420 18.42 7.79 28.65
N ALA A 421 17.60 8.32 29.56
CA ALA A 421 17.60 7.94 30.98
C ALA A 421 17.06 6.52 31.23
N ASP A 422 16.24 5.99 30.31
CA ASP A 422 15.64 4.66 30.44
C ASP A 422 16.59 3.53 30.00
N LEU A 423 17.62 3.84 29.17
CA LEU A 423 18.47 2.82 28.54
C LEU A 423 19.36 2.01 29.51
N PRO A 424 19.90 2.56 30.62
CA PRO A 424 20.70 1.77 31.57
C PRO A 424 19.92 0.63 32.21
N ASP A 425 18.62 0.84 32.52
CA ASP A 425 17.77 -0.14 33.19
C ASP A 425 16.86 -0.91 32.20
N LEU A 426 17.14 -0.75 30.89
CA LEU A 426 16.35 -1.42 29.84
C LEU A 426 16.65 -2.93 29.79
N SER A 427 15.63 -3.73 29.88
CA SER A 427 15.64 -5.14 29.47
C SER A 427 14.76 -5.35 28.25
N ILE A 428 15.20 -6.25 27.37
CA ILE A 428 14.52 -6.56 26.11
C ILE A 428 14.24 -8.07 26.09
N GLU A 429 13.01 -8.40 25.75
CA GLU A 429 12.55 -9.75 25.58
C GLU A 429 11.99 -9.91 24.15
N LEU A 430 12.39 -10.96 23.45
CA LEU A 430 11.92 -11.29 22.13
C LEU A 430 11.04 -12.56 22.19
N SER A 431 9.84 -12.48 21.59
CA SER A 431 8.99 -13.64 21.34
C SER A 431 8.98 -13.94 19.85
N VAL A 432 9.76 -14.91 19.41
CA VAL A 432 9.87 -15.32 18.00
C VAL A 432 8.89 -16.44 17.72
N LEU A 433 7.97 -16.23 16.78
CA LEU A 433 6.83 -17.10 16.54
C LEU A 433 7.17 -18.23 15.55
N SER A 434 6.57 -19.40 15.75
CA SER A 434 6.46 -20.41 14.71
C SER A 434 5.52 -19.94 13.57
N PRO A 435 5.51 -20.62 12.42
CA PRO A 435 4.47 -20.40 11.42
C PRO A 435 3.06 -20.58 12.01
N LEU A 436 2.10 -19.80 11.52
CA LEU A 436 0.70 -19.94 11.89
C LEU A 436 0.17 -21.27 11.35
N ALA A 437 -0.37 -22.10 12.22
CA ALA A 437 -1.09 -23.33 11.86
C ALA A 437 -2.59 -23.09 12.00
N ARG A 438 -3.37 -23.41 10.97
CA ARG A 438 -4.84 -23.34 11.08
C ARG A 438 -5.32 -24.34 12.13
N CYS A 439 -6.18 -23.88 13.01
CA CYS A 439 -6.77 -24.67 14.08
C CYS A 439 -8.24 -24.94 13.76
N ASP A 440 -8.53 -26.13 13.27
CA ASP A 440 -9.90 -26.56 12.95
C ASP A 440 -10.61 -27.16 14.17
N GLU A 441 -9.84 -27.68 15.15
CA GLU A 441 -10.35 -28.29 16.38
C GLU A 441 -9.85 -27.48 17.59
N ALA A 442 -10.74 -26.73 18.23
CA ALA A 442 -10.40 -25.93 19.41
C ALA A 442 -9.87 -26.78 20.58
N ASP A 443 -10.19 -28.08 20.59
CA ASP A 443 -9.74 -29.02 21.62
C ASP A 443 -8.23 -29.36 21.52
N SER A 444 -7.61 -29.12 20.37
CA SER A 444 -6.17 -29.30 20.17
C SER A 444 -5.31 -28.18 20.78
N ILE A 445 -5.93 -27.11 21.28
CA ILE A 445 -5.20 -25.97 21.86
C ILE A 445 -4.65 -26.35 23.24
N GLU A 446 -3.34 -26.22 23.41
CA GLU A 446 -2.63 -26.40 24.67
C GLU A 446 -2.27 -25.03 25.27
N VAL A 447 -2.87 -24.71 26.44
CA VAL A 447 -2.57 -23.46 27.15
C VAL A 447 -1.12 -23.47 27.64
N GLY A 448 -0.43 -22.35 27.46
CA GLY A 448 1.01 -22.21 27.79
C GLY A 448 1.97 -22.62 26.67
N ARG A 449 1.52 -23.42 25.71
CA ARG A 449 2.29 -23.80 24.52
C ARG A 449 1.85 -23.01 23.30
N HIS A 450 0.55 -23.00 23.03
CA HIS A 450 -0.01 -22.34 21.87
C HIS A 450 -0.36 -20.89 22.16
N GLY A 451 0.04 -19.97 21.25
CA GLY A 451 -0.59 -18.67 21.07
C GLY A 451 -1.77 -18.80 20.13
N LEU A 452 -2.72 -17.86 20.20
CA LEU A 452 -3.93 -17.85 19.39
C LEU A 452 -4.02 -16.60 18.54
N LEU A 453 -4.44 -16.77 17.28
CA LEU A 453 -4.89 -15.70 16.39
C LEU A 453 -6.27 -16.04 15.89
N VAL A 454 -7.25 -15.17 16.13
CA VAL A 454 -8.57 -15.24 15.52
C VAL A 454 -8.71 -14.18 14.44
N ARG A 455 -9.31 -14.54 13.30
CA ARG A 455 -9.66 -13.62 12.21
C ARG A 455 -11.14 -13.78 11.85
N LYS A 456 -11.85 -12.66 11.68
CA LYS A 456 -13.22 -12.62 11.16
C LYS A 456 -13.40 -11.35 10.35
N GLY A 457 -13.46 -11.47 9.01
CA GLY A 457 -13.40 -10.32 8.11
C GLY A 457 -12.12 -9.52 8.34
N GLU A 458 -12.25 -8.22 8.54
CA GLU A 458 -11.15 -7.29 8.81
C GLU A 458 -10.64 -7.33 10.28
N ARG A 459 -11.36 -8.01 11.15
CA ARG A 459 -11.02 -8.04 12.57
C ARG A 459 -10.10 -9.20 12.87
N SER A 460 -9.01 -8.90 13.61
CA SER A 460 -8.09 -9.92 14.10
C SER A 460 -7.63 -9.60 15.51
N GLY A 461 -7.39 -10.64 16.28
CA GLY A 461 -6.85 -10.53 17.64
C GLY A 461 -5.87 -11.64 17.91
N VAL A 462 -4.74 -11.29 18.52
CA VAL A 462 -3.67 -12.23 18.86
C VAL A 462 -3.38 -12.18 20.35
N LEU A 463 -3.14 -13.35 20.93
CA LEU A 463 -2.63 -13.51 22.28
C LEU A 463 -1.48 -14.52 22.26
N LEU A 464 -0.37 -14.15 22.86
CA LEU A 464 0.82 -15.00 23.00
C LEU A 464 0.56 -16.13 24.01
N PRO A 465 1.30 -17.25 23.95
CA PRO A 465 1.10 -18.40 24.85
C PRO A 465 1.16 -18.04 26.32
N GLN A 466 2.13 -17.19 26.70
CA GLN A 466 2.36 -16.80 28.09
C GLN A 466 1.19 -16.04 28.71
N VAL A 467 0.43 -15.29 27.90
CA VAL A 467 -0.69 -14.47 28.39
C VAL A 467 -1.74 -15.34 29.10
N ALA A 468 -2.07 -16.49 28.55
CA ALA A 468 -3.05 -17.38 29.16
C ALA A 468 -2.51 -18.01 30.46
N SER A 469 -1.25 -18.42 30.48
CA SER A 469 -0.60 -18.98 31.67
C SER A 469 -0.47 -17.98 32.81
N GLU A 470 -0.04 -16.74 32.50
CA GLU A 470 0.13 -15.68 33.47
C GLU A 470 -1.18 -15.24 34.12
N ASN A 471 -2.30 -15.37 33.39
CA ASN A 471 -3.64 -15.03 33.89
C ASN A 471 -4.40 -16.24 34.44
N GLY A 472 -3.82 -17.44 34.43
CA GLY A 472 -4.47 -18.66 34.91
C GLY A 472 -5.71 -19.05 34.09
N TRP A 473 -5.74 -18.70 32.82
CA TRP A 473 -6.87 -18.99 31.96
C TRP A 473 -6.85 -20.44 31.49
N ASP A 474 -8.05 -21.04 31.48
CA ASP A 474 -8.26 -22.26 30.73
C ASP A 474 -8.39 -21.99 29.22
N ARG A 475 -8.45 -23.05 28.43
CA ARG A 475 -8.58 -22.97 26.97
C ARG A 475 -9.80 -22.15 26.53
N LEU A 476 -10.92 -22.28 27.19
CA LEU A 476 -12.14 -21.57 26.82
C LEU A 476 -12.01 -20.07 27.10
N MET A 477 -11.45 -19.69 28.24
CA MET A 477 -11.17 -18.31 28.58
C MET A 477 -10.16 -17.71 27.61
N PHE A 478 -9.13 -18.48 27.20
CA PHE A 478 -8.14 -18.04 26.24
C PHE A 478 -8.76 -17.73 24.86
N LEU A 479 -9.62 -18.60 24.34
CA LEU A 479 -10.39 -18.40 23.12
C LEU A 479 -11.27 -17.13 23.19
N ARG A 480 -12.01 -16.97 24.30
CA ARG A 480 -12.88 -15.82 24.53
C ARG A 480 -12.11 -14.50 24.56
N HIS A 481 -11.01 -14.46 25.30
CA HIS A 481 -10.18 -13.25 25.37
C HIS A 481 -9.49 -12.93 24.06
N THR A 482 -9.12 -13.92 23.25
CA THR A 482 -8.60 -13.71 21.91
C THR A 482 -9.65 -13.07 20.99
N CYS A 483 -10.91 -13.52 21.07
CA CYS A 483 -12.03 -12.89 20.35
C CYS A 483 -12.29 -11.45 20.82
N LEU A 484 -12.31 -11.22 22.12
CA LEU A 484 -12.50 -9.88 22.69
C LEU A 484 -11.40 -8.92 22.26
N LYS A 485 -10.15 -9.40 22.21
CA LYS A 485 -9.01 -8.62 21.70
C LYS A 485 -9.14 -8.26 20.22
N ALA A 486 -9.84 -9.07 19.43
CA ALA A 486 -10.19 -8.78 18.05
C ALA A 486 -11.38 -7.79 17.93
N GLY A 487 -11.96 -7.33 19.01
CA GLY A 487 -13.22 -6.57 19.00
C GLY A 487 -14.42 -7.40 18.55
N LEU A 488 -14.37 -8.72 18.75
CA LEU A 488 -15.43 -9.68 18.43
C LEU A 488 -16.19 -10.09 19.69
N ALA A 489 -17.38 -10.69 19.51
CA ALA A 489 -18.06 -11.36 20.61
C ALA A 489 -17.21 -12.53 21.15
N ALA A 490 -17.28 -12.79 22.47
CA ALA A 490 -16.45 -13.80 23.13
C ALA A 490 -16.56 -15.22 22.51
N GLU A 491 -17.71 -15.58 21.98
CA GLU A 491 -17.96 -16.88 21.34
C GLU A 491 -17.74 -16.86 19.81
N ALA A 492 -17.22 -15.76 19.23
CA ALA A 492 -17.07 -15.61 17.79
C ALA A 492 -16.13 -16.64 17.16
N TRP A 493 -15.27 -17.29 17.94
CA TRP A 493 -14.40 -18.38 17.48
C TRP A 493 -15.18 -19.61 16.99
N ARG A 494 -16.47 -19.76 17.39
CA ARG A 494 -17.37 -20.85 16.94
C ARG A 494 -18.07 -20.55 15.61
N ASP A 495 -17.98 -19.31 15.14
CA ASP A 495 -18.64 -18.89 13.91
C ASP A 495 -17.85 -19.43 12.70
N THR A 496 -18.56 -20.00 11.73
CA THR A 496 -17.98 -20.50 10.47
C THR A 496 -17.28 -19.42 9.65
N ALA A 497 -17.62 -18.14 9.86
CA ALA A 497 -16.94 -16.99 9.26
C ALA A 497 -15.63 -16.61 9.98
N SER A 498 -15.35 -17.21 11.14
CA SER A 498 -14.11 -17.00 11.89
C SER A 498 -13.08 -18.06 11.51
N THR A 499 -11.83 -17.65 11.40
CA THR A 499 -10.69 -18.56 11.24
C THR A 499 -9.79 -18.46 12.46
N LEU A 500 -9.50 -19.59 13.05
CA LEU A 500 -8.61 -19.71 14.21
C LEU A 500 -7.26 -20.28 13.78
N TYR A 501 -6.18 -19.72 14.32
CA TYR A 501 -4.81 -20.20 14.12
C TYR A 501 -4.12 -20.34 15.46
N THR A 502 -3.23 -21.34 15.53
CA THR A 502 -2.28 -21.54 16.63
C THR A 502 -0.86 -21.26 16.15
N PHE A 503 0.01 -20.91 17.08
CA PHE A 503 1.45 -20.80 16.88
C PHE A 503 2.17 -21.05 18.22
N GLU A 504 3.45 -21.39 18.16
CA GLU A 504 4.32 -21.44 19.33
C GLU A 504 5.20 -20.18 19.37
N ALA A 505 5.69 -19.82 20.54
CA ALA A 505 6.59 -18.69 20.71
C ALA A 505 7.86 -19.15 21.46
N GLU A 506 9.00 -18.86 20.86
CA GLU A 506 10.30 -18.98 21.49
C GLU A 506 10.64 -17.64 22.16
N VAL A 507 10.69 -17.61 23.50
CA VAL A 507 10.84 -16.38 24.30
C VAL A 507 12.23 -16.38 24.94
N PHE A 508 12.96 -15.28 24.77
CA PHE A 508 14.29 -15.10 25.33
C PHE A 508 14.66 -13.64 25.51
#